data_3faf2cc40a76b31dd1e54b30810a8d11
#
_entry.id   3faf2cc40a76b31dd1e54b30810a8d11
#
_cell.length_a   1.000
_cell.length_b   1.000
_cell.length_c   1.000
_cell.angle_alpha   90.00
_cell.angle_beta   90.00
_cell.angle_gamma   90.00
#
_symmetry.space_group_name_H-M   'P 1'
#
loop_
_entity.id
_entity.type
_entity.pdbx_description
1 polymer ?
#
loop_
_entity_poly.entity_id
_entity_poly.type
_entity_poly.pdbx_seq_one_letter_code
_entity_poly.pdbx_strand_id
1 'polypeptide(L)'
;MIPRKSRAGVVLAVAWGLFPAPGAFAQTPSGTPAPEPAAASPALREVPRVRVARVRLEGHTTLAAELAAIAARYEGRTLEAEDLEALRLELTRAYVDAGYVNSGAVIPDQRVSEGILVVRLVEGRLAAAPVSGSHVFQDGFLEERLLAAGGTPFNVNRLQEAMQLLLQEGTVERINAELAPGERPGEAILRTRVREAPRFRAELAVANNRPANVGETAAELRLSARNSWGRNETLSASYALTKGNDEYAVSASVPFTASDTAFFVRAGRNLGAVVEAPFDRIDLESVSETLEAGLSHPWIRSLERSLVTTLSLTRSRTTTYLLGEPFPVLPGSEDGRTRVAAFRAGAEWARRDADRVFAARLALAVGLDAMGATVHADPRLPDSRFVAGLAQVQWIARDAGGGSQWVARADAQLASRRLPSAEQFPVGGVASVRGYRENTLVRDEGASASLEHRRRIGRITVPGLSRDPADGEVFLALFADAGVGRDRGGDREWLASVGAGLRWSAGGGLEAQLYKGLPTRHRPPGGNALQDHGIHCRIAWQRRF
;
A
#
# COMPACT_ATOMS: atom_id res chain seq x y z
N MET A 1 11.62 -5.95 3.22
CA MET A 1 12.27 -5.04 4.19
C MET A 1 11.60 -3.68 4.02
N ILE A 2 10.72 -3.32 4.95
CA ILE A 2 10.10 -1.97 4.93
C ILE A 2 11.18 -1.05 5.49
N PRO A 3 11.68 -0.05 4.74
CA PRO A 3 12.65 0.87 5.27
C PRO A 3 12.02 1.62 6.44
N ARG A 4 12.68 1.65 7.58
CA ARG A 4 12.43 2.67 8.60
C ARG A 4 12.74 4.02 7.95
N LYS A 5 11.75 4.62 7.30
CA LYS A 5 11.82 6.03 6.97
C LYS A 5 11.87 6.79 8.30
N SER A 6 12.83 7.69 8.42
CA SER A 6 12.78 8.76 9.40
C SER A 6 11.32 9.21 9.51
N ARG A 7 10.81 9.31 10.72
CA ARG A 7 9.49 9.88 10.98
C ARG A 7 9.50 11.29 10.41
N ALA A 8 9.08 11.44 9.15
CA ALA A 8 8.69 12.73 8.64
C ALA A 8 7.45 13.10 9.46
N GLY A 9 7.64 13.98 10.42
CA GLY A 9 6.58 14.41 11.31
C GLY A 9 5.57 15.21 10.50
N VAL A 10 4.32 14.81 10.53
CA VAL A 10 3.23 15.70 10.17
C VAL A 10 3.08 16.67 11.35
N VAL A 11 3.44 17.92 11.13
CA VAL A 11 3.16 18.98 12.10
C VAL A 11 1.83 19.60 11.70
N LEU A 12 0.78 19.27 12.44
CA LEU A 12 -0.50 19.96 12.35
C LEU A 12 -0.50 21.04 13.45
N ALA A 13 -0.36 22.29 13.05
CA ALA A 13 -0.52 23.42 13.96
C ALA A 13 -2.00 23.83 13.96
N VAL A 14 -2.65 23.69 15.10
CA VAL A 14 -3.98 24.24 15.34
C VAL A 14 -3.79 25.61 16.02
N ALA A 15 -3.97 26.67 15.26
CA ALA A 15 -3.95 28.03 15.82
C ALA A 15 -5.28 28.28 16.56
N TRP A 16 -5.22 28.25 17.88
CA TRP A 16 -6.29 28.75 18.72
C TRP A 16 -6.27 30.27 18.67
N GLY A 17 -7.28 30.86 18.06
CA GLY A 17 -7.52 32.27 18.12
C GLY A 17 -7.84 32.66 19.56
N LEU A 18 -6.85 33.17 20.30
CA LEU A 18 -7.06 33.87 21.54
C LEU A 18 -7.81 35.16 21.24
N PHE A 19 -9.02 35.30 21.77
CA PHE A 19 -9.74 36.55 21.80
C PHE A 19 -8.87 37.56 22.55
N PRO A 20 -8.68 38.79 22.05
CA PRO A 20 -7.92 39.79 22.76
C PRO A 20 -8.67 40.20 24.03
N ALA A 21 -8.02 40.10 25.16
CA ALA A 21 -8.46 40.74 26.38
C ALA A 21 -8.36 42.28 26.21
N PRO A 22 -9.33 43.05 26.68
CA PRO A 22 -9.26 44.52 26.59
C PRO A 22 -8.12 45.04 27.47
N GLY A 23 -7.23 45.80 26.82
CA GLY A 23 -6.06 46.39 27.45
C GLY A 23 -6.40 47.36 28.59
N ALA A 24 -5.71 47.19 29.70
CA ALA A 24 -5.68 48.12 30.82
C ALA A 24 -4.79 49.32 30.45
N PHE A 25 -5.38 50.48 30.28
CA PHE A 25 -4.65 51.75 30.36
C PHE A 25 -4.63 52.21 31.82
N ALA A 26 -3.46 52.27 32.39
CA ALA A 26 -3.20 52.95 33.67
C ALA A 26 -3.00 54.45 33.43
N GLN A 27 -3.81 55.27 34.05
CA GLN A 27 -3.45 56.65 34.39
C GLN A 27 -4.10 57.02 35.73
N THR A 28 -3.29 57.30 36.73
CA THR A 28 -3.64 58.08 37.88
C THR A 28 -3.49 59.56 37.54
N PRO A 29 -4.35 60.48 38.10
CA PRO A 29 -3.93 61.18 39.29
C PRO A 29 -5.03 61.48 40.33
N SER A 30 -4.55 61.60 41.55
CA SER A 30 -5.04 62.26 42.76
C SER A 30 -6.24 63.24 42.71
N GLY A 31 -7.20 63.07 43.66
CA GLY A 31 -8.25 64.01 43.98
C GLY A 31 -9.11 63.53 45.13
N THR A 32 -9.11 64.26 46.20
CA THR A 32 -9.62 64.21 47.57
C THR A 32 -11.11 63.89 47.80
N PRO A 33 -11.56 63.48 48.99
CA PRO A 33 -12.77 62.68 49.20
C PRO A 33 -14.04 63.51 49.40
N ALA A 34 -15.16 62.90 49.05
CA ALA A 34 -16.50 63.37 49.42
C ALA A 34 -17.45 62.19 49.61
N PRO A 35 -18.58 62.31 50.23
CA PRO A 35 -19.01 61.51 51.37
C PRO A 35 -19.76 60.21 50.91
N GLU A 36 -19.74 59.24 51.79
CA GLU A 36 -20.49 58.01 51.81
C GLU A 36 -22.00 58.24 51.59
N PRO A 37 -22.61 57.56 50.58
CA PRO A 37 -24.03 57.23 50.63
C PRO A 37 -24.25 55.79 51.03
N ALA A 38 -25.19 55.62 51.90
CA ALA A 38 -25.72 54.44 52.54
C ALA A 38 -25.65 53.15 51.68
N ALA A 39 -25.21 52.09 52.38
CA ALA A 39 -25.24 50.71 51.90
C ALA A 39 -26.62 50.32 51.37
N ALA A 40 -26.74 50.34 50.05
CA ALA A 40 -27.76 49.52 49.35
C ALA A 40 -27.27 48.10 49.34
N SER A 41 -27.91 47.22 50.07
CA SER A 41 -27.75 45.77 49.96
C SER A 41 -27.69 45.36 48.49
N PRO A 42 -26.67 44.57 48.03
CA PRO A 42 -26.69 44.07 46.67
C PRO A 42 -27.91 43.16 46.54
N ALA A 43 -28.93 43.65 45.80
CA ALA A 43 -29.98 42.78 45.33
C ALA A 43 -29.31 41.59 44.63
N LEU A 44 -29.44 40.39 45.21
CA LEU A 44 -29.05 39.15 44.60
C LEU A 44 -29.66 39.15 43.20
N ARG A 45 -28.86 39.34 42.17
CA ARG A 45 -29.29 39.10 40.79
C ARG A 45 -29.78 37.66 40.75
N GLU A 46 -31.08 37.45 40.65
CA GLU A 46 -31.64 36.13 40.43
C GLU A 46 -30.95 35.54 39.20
N VAL A 47 -30.17 34.48 39.41
CA VAL A 47 -29.56 33.71 38.34
C VAL A 47 -30.73 33.08 37.56
N PRO A 48 -30.88 33.35 36.25
CA PRO A 48 -32.00 32.81 35.48
C PRO A 48 -31.97 31.29 35.56
N ARG A 49 -33.03 30.73 36.14
CA ARG A 49 -33.24 29.26 36.25
C ARG A 49 -34.23 28.79 35.25
N VAL A 50 -33.89 27.76 34.47
CA VAL A 50 -34.74 27.22 33.43
C VAL A 50 -35.06 25.78 33.72
N ARG A 51 -36.32 25.41 33.82
CA ARG A 51 -36.73 24.01 33.95
C ARG A 51 -36.70 23.33 32.57
N VAL A 52 -35.83 22.32 32.40
CA VAL A 52 -35.67 21.57 31.17
C VAL A 52 -36.25 20.17 31.37
N ALA A 53 -37.37 19.87 30.68
CA ALA A 53 -37.96 18.55 30.66
C ALA A 53 -37.26 17.65 29.63
N ARG A 54 -36.84 18.25 28.50
CA ARG A 54 -36.20 17.53 27.40
C ARG A 54 -35.18 18.43 26.68
N VAL A 55 -34.06 17.83 26.25
CA VAL A 55 -33.07 18.48 25.38
C VAL A 55 -33.24 17.96 23.95
N ARG A 56 -33.52 18.86 23.01
CA ARG A 56 -33.63 18.56 21.59
C ARG A 56 -32.32 18.93 20.91
N LEU A 57 -31.62 17.92 20.36
CA LEU A 57 -30.41 18.09 19.57
C LEU A 57 -30.76 18.21 18.09
N GLU A 58 -30.29 19.28 17.42
CA GLU A 58 -30.56 19.53 16.00
C GLU A 58 -29.25 19.72 15.23
N GLY A 59 -29.16 19.21 13.98
CA GLY A 59 -28.04 19.47 13.07
C GLY A 59 -26.87 18.48 13.16
N HIS A 60 -27.01 17.35 13.87
CA HIS A 60 -25.98 16.31 13.91
C HIS A 60 -26.25 15.20 12.91
N THR A 61 -25.20 14.69 12.31
CA THR A 61 -25.19 13.50 11.43
C THR A 61 -24.32 12.39 11.96
N THR A 62 -23.49 12.70 12.96
CA THR A 62 -22.55 11.77 13.60
C THR A 62 -22.69 11.82 15.13
N LEU A 63 -22.14 10.82 15.83
CA LEU A 63 -22.11 10.68 17.30
C LEU A 63 -23.51 10.70 17.98
N ALA A 64 -24.59 10.38 17.27
CA ALA A 64 -25.95 10.52 17.77
C ALA A 64 -26.18 9.85 19.13
N ALA A 65 -25.68 8.64 19.36
CA ALA A 65 -25.86 7.91 20.62
C ALA A 65 -25.10 8.57 21.79
N GLU A 66 -23.88 9.02 21.54
CA GLU A 66 -23.02 9.68 22.54
C GLU A 66 -23.60 11.06 22.94
N LEU A 67 -23.98 11.85 21.94
CA LEU A 67 -24.58 13.16 22.17
C LEU A 67 -25.93 13.06 22.90
N ALA A 68 -26.77 12.07 22.56
CA ALA A 68 -28.02 11.80 23.26
C ALA A 68 -27.78 11.38 24.72
N ALA A 69 -26.76 10.56 25.00
CA ALA A 69 -26.40 10.17 26.36
C ALA A 69 -25.92 11.35 27.22
N ILE A 70 -25.23 12.34 26.61
CA ILE A 70 -24.83 13.59 27.27
C ILE A 70 -26.08 14.41 27.58
N ALA A 71 -26.94 14.63 26.59
CA ALA A 71 -28.17 15.43 26.74
C ALA A 71 -29.11 14.90 27.83
N ALA A 72 -29.28 13.58 27.90
CA ALA A 72 -30.15 12.93 28.88
C ALA A 72 -29.77 13.23 30.34
N ARG A 73 -28.51 13.55 30.63
CA ARG A 73 -28.05 13.90 31.98
C ARG A 73 -28.60 15.25 32.47
N TYR A 74 -29.04 16.09 31.56
CA TYR A 74 -29.57 17.45 31.82
C TYR A 74 -31.10 17.52 31.72
N GLU A 75 -31.76 16.45 31.35
CA GLU A 75 -33.23 16.37 31.29
C GLU A 75 -33.87 16.17 32.66
N GLY A 76 -35.09 16.66 32.83
CA GLY A 76 -35.85 16.58 34.08
C GLY A 76 -35.38 17.51 35.19
N ARG A 77 -34.42 18.40 34.94
CA ARG A 77 -33.73 19.26 35.91
C ARG A 77 -34.08 20.73 35.72
N THR A 78 -33.86 21.49 36.78
CA THR A 78 -33.80 22.95 36.70
C THR A 78 -32.34 23.34 36.50
N LEU A 79 -32.02 23.96 35.39
CA LEU A 79 -30.68 24.33 34.97
C LEU A 79 -30.42 25.80 35.19
N GLU A 80 -29.22 26.13 35.67
CA GLU A 80 -28.68 27.47 35.76
C GLU A 80 -27.80 27.75 34.52
N ALA A 81 -27.34 29.00 34.36
CA ALA A 81 -26.48 29.40 33.24
C ALA A 81 -25.20 28.54 33.15
N GLU A 82 -24.64 28.19 34.34
CA GLU A 82 -23.47 27.32 34.42
C GLU A 82 -23.74 25.90 33.92
N ASP A 83 -24.92 25.33 34.20
CA ASP A 83 -25.33 24.02 33.72
C ASP A 83 -25.50 24.02 32.20
N LEU A 84 -26.07 25.11 31.62
CA LEU A 84 -26.23 25.25 30.17
C LEU A 84 -24.87 25.33 29.46
N GLU A 85 -23.93 26.08 30.05
CA GLU A 85 -22.57 26.18 29.54
C GLU A 85 -21.83 24.84 29.67
N ALA A 86 -22.02 24.12 30.78
CA ALA A 86 -21.47 22.76 30.95
C ALA A 86 -22.00 21.78 29.89
N LEU A 87 -23.33 21.78 29.64
CA LEU A 87 -23.93 20.98 28.57
C LEU A 87 -23.32 21.31 27.19
N ARG A 88 -23.20 22.61 26.87
CA ARG A 88 -22.61 23.08 25.62
C ARG A 88 -21.18 22.60 25.46
N LEU A 89 -20.38 22.72 26.53
CA LEU A 89 -18.98 22.31 26.54
C LEU A 89 -18.82 20.78 26.44
N GLU A 90 -19.64 20.00 27.14
CA GLU A 90 -19.59 18.54 27.07
C GLU A 90 -19.94 18.01 25.68
N LEU A 91 -20.99 18.56 25.06
CA LEU A 91 -21.37 18.23 23.67
C LEU A 91 -20.26 18.63 22.68
N THR A 92 -19.65 19.80 22.87
CA THR A 92 -18.53 20.25 22.03
C THR A 92 -17.31 19.35 22.24
N ARG A 93 -17.00 18.97 23.47
CA ARG A 93 -15.88 18.07 23.81
C ARG A 93 -16.03 16.71 23.17
N ALA A 94 -17.24 16.13 23.16
CA ALA A 94 -17.51 14.86 22.48
C ALA A 94 -17.12 14.92 20.99
N TYR A 95 -17.42 16.01 20.29
CA TYR A 95 -16.96 16.20 18.91
C TYR A 95 -15.44 16.30 18.82
N VAL A 96 -14.80 17.13 19.66
CA VAL A 96 -13.35 17.34 19.64
C VAL A 96 -12.59 16.06 19.94
N ASP A 97 -13.01 15.30 20.96
CA ASP A 97 -12.39 14.03 21.37
C ASP A 97 -12.51 12.96 20.26
N ALA A 98 -13.58 12.99 19.46
CA ALA A 98 -13.78 12.14 18.29
C ALA A 98 -13.04 12.64 17.03
N GLY A 99 -12.32 13.79 17.12
CA GLY A 99 -11.54 14.36 16.02
C GLY A 99 -12.27 15.40 15.15
N TYR A 100 -13.50 15.78 15.50
CA TYR A 100 -14.28 16.82 14.80
C TYR A 100 -14.00 18.22 15.38
N VAL A 101 -12.75 18.68 15.24
CA VAL A 101 -12.19 19.84 15.96
C VAL A 101 -12.83 21.19 15.64
N ASN A 102 -13.55 21.33 14.54
CA ASN A 102 -14.30 22.55 14.16
C ASN A 102 -15.82 22.36 14.26
N SER A 103 -16.26 21.31 14.96
CA SER A 103 -17.66 21.04 15.28
C SER A 103 -17.94 21.35 16.75
N GLY A 104 -19.18 21.71 17.08
CA GLY A 104 -19.55 22.00 18.46
C GLY A 104 -21.03 22.31 18.62
N ALA A 105 -21.40 22.57 19.88
CA ALA A 105 -22.77 22.90 20.27
C ALA A 105 -22.95 24.40 20.46
N VAL A 106 -24.07 24.91 20.04
CA VAL A 106 -24.53 26.29 20.26
C VAL A 106 -25.93 26.23 20.87
N ILE A 107 -26.13 26.92 21.96
CA ILE A 107 -27.46 27.14 22.53
C ILE A 107 -27.92 28.51 22.03
N PRO A 108 -28.85 28.57 21.07
CA PRO A 108 -29.36 29.84 20.54
C PRO A 108 -30.18 30.58 21.60
N ASP A 109 -30.33 31.88 21.44
CA ASP A 109 -31.25 32.66 22.25
C ASP A 109 -32.66 32.13 22.00
N GLN A 110 -33.31 31.63 23.05
CA GLN A 110 -34.61 30.97 22.95
C GLN A 110 -35.43 31.16 24.24
N ARG A 111 -36.74 31.10 24.09
CA ARG A 111 -37.63 30.88 25.22
C ARG A 111 -37.89 29.39 25.32
N VAL A 112 -37.56 28.80 26.47
CA VAL A 112 -37.85 27.36 26.69
C VAL A 112 -39.34 27.23 26.96
N SER A 113 -40.09 26.84 25.91
CA SER A 113 -41.50 26.56 25.99
C SER A 113 -41.71 25.05 26.19
N GLU A 114 -42.67 24.67 27.02
CA GLU A 114 -42.97 23.27 27.35
C GLU A 114 -41.77 22.49 27.94
N GLY A 115 -40.77 23.18 28.47
CA GLY A 115 -39.58 22.56 29.01
C GLY A 115 -38.62 21.98 27.98
N ILE A 116 -38.75 22.31 26.70
CA ILE A 116 -37.85 21.82 25.63
C ILE A 116 -36.72 22.83 25.41
N LEU A 117 -35.48 22.39 25.69
CA LEU A 117 -34.27 23.13 25.37
C LEU A 117 -33.72 22.66 24.01
N VAL A 118 -33.62 23.56 23.05
CA VAL A 118 -33.03 23.27 21.75
C VAL A 118 -31.52 23.57 21.78
N VAL A 119 -30.72 22.60 21.44
CA VAL A 119 -29.27 22.76 21.24
C VAL A 119 -28.95 22.48 19.78
N ARG A 120 -28.40 23.47 19.10
CA ARG A 120 -27.96 23.34 17.71
C ARG A 120 -26.53 22.84 17.68
N LEU A 121 -26.31 21.73 16.97
CA LEU A 121 -25.02 21.15 16.73
C LEU A 121 -24.52 21.61 15.36
N VAL A 122 -23.36 22.27 15.36
CA VAL A 122 -22.72 22.74 14.13
C VAL A 122 -21.63 21.74 13.77
N GLU A 123 -21.86 20.95 12.75
CA GLU A 123 -20.87 20.04 12.21
C GLU A 123 -20.00 20.77 11.19
N GLY A 124 -18.70 20.80 11.50
CA GLY A 124 -17.74 21.57 10.74
C GLY A 124 -17.34 20.91 9.42
N ARG A 125 -16.88 21.73 8.46
CA ARG A 125 -16.37 21.28 7.16
C ARG A 125 -15.10 22.03 6.76
N LEU A 126 -14.32 21.43 5.87
CA LEU A 126 -13.27 22.16 5.15
C LEU A 126 -13.91 22.93 4.00
N ALA A 127 -13.72 24.24 3.97
CA ALA A 127 -14.18 25.11 2.89
C ALA A 127 -13.17 25.15 1.74
N ALA A 128 -11.86 25.08 2.06
CA ALA A 128 -10.77 25.05 1.07
C ALA A 128 -9.53 24.38 1.68
N ALA A 129 -8.66 23.86 0.83
CA ALA A 129 -7.38 23.28 1.23
C ALA A 129 -6.23 23.74 0.32
N PRO A 130 -5.94 25.05 0.22
CA PRO A 130 -4.92 25.57 -0.67
C PRO A 130 -3.55 24.95 -0.37
N VAL A 131 -2.87 24.50 -1.45
CA VAL A 131 -1.56 23.85 -1.39
C VAL A 131 -0.52 24.77 -2.00
N SER A 132 0.62 24.91 -1.34
CA SER A 132 1.79 25.67 -1.78
C SER A 132 3.05 24.83 -1.74
N GLY A 133 4.10 25.23 -2.51
CA GLY A 133 5.37 24.51 -2.57
C GLY A 133 5.35 23.26 -3.45
N SER A 134 4.26 23.05 -4.18
CA SER A 134 4.16 22.07 -5.27
C SER A 134 4.63 22.71 -6.57
N HIS A 135 5.41 21.97 -7.36
CA HIS A 135 5.91 22.39 -8.66
C HIS A 135 5.53 21.43 -9.79
N VAL A 136 5.15 20.21 -9.43
CA VAL A 136 4.85 19.14 -10.39
C VAL A 136 3.41 18.72 -10.33
N PHE A 137 2.79 18.64 -9.12
CA PHE A 137 1.39 18.31 -9.04
C PHE A 137 0.54 19.32 -9.82
N GLN A 138 -0.43 18.81 -10.57
CA GLN A 138 -1.40 19.67 -11.26
C GLN A 138 -2.18 20.49 -10.23
N ASP A 139 -2.55 21.71 -10.62
CA ASP A 139 -3.35 22.59 -9.78
C ASP A 139 -4.65 21.89 -9.32
N GLY A 140 -4.97 22.03 -8.05
CA GLY A 140 -6.14 21.39 -7.45
C GLY A 140 -5.99 19.90 -7.10
N PHE A 141 -5.03 19.17 -7.65
CA PHE A 141 -4.92 17.73 -7.46
C PHE A 141 -4.76 17.31 -5.99
N LEU A 142 -3.87 17.95 -5.26
CA LEU A 142 -3.67 17.70 -3.82
C LEU A 142 -4.80 18.29 -3.00
N GLU A 143 -5.32 19.46 -3.38
CA GLU A 143 -6.42 20.12 -2.71
C GLU A 143 -7.68 19.25 -2.68
N GLU A 144 -8.12 18.75 -3.83
CA GLU A 144 -9.28 17.84 -3.93
C GLU A 144 -9.13 16.60 -3.04
N ARG A 145 -7.93 16.03 -2.98
CA ARG A 145 -7.64 14.86 -2.15
C ARG A 145 -7.67 15.17 -0.67
N LEU A 146 -7.13 16.32 -0.25
CA LEU A 146 -7.16 16.75 1.15
C LEU A 146 -8.58 17.08 1.60
N LEU A 147 -9.38 17.73 0.73
CA LEU A 147 -10.79 17.99 0.99
C LEU A 147 -11.59 16.70 1.14
N ALA A 148 -11.41 15.76 0.20
CA ALA A 148 -12.08 14.46 0.25
C ALA A 148 -11.68 13.64 1.50
N ALA A 149 -10.41 13.67 1.88
CA ALA A 149 -9.89 12.97 3.04
C ALA A 149 -10.42 13.53 4.37
N GLY A 150 -10.60 14.86 4.46
CA GLY A 150 -11.17 15.50 5.64
C GLY A 150 -12.58 15.04 5.97
N GLY A 151 -13.36 14.67 4.96
CA GLY A 151 -14.73 14.21 5.09
C GLY A 151 -15.73 15.31 5.41
N THR A 152 -17.02 14.93 5.50
CA THR A 152 -18.10 15.80 5.92
C THR A 152 -18.98 15.02 6.91
N PRO A 153 -18.99 15.39 8.18
CA PRO A 153 -18.24 16.48 8.85
C PRO A 153 -16.73 16.27 8.82
N PHE A 154 -15.97 17.38 8.91
CA PHE A 154 -14.52 17.36 8.91
C PHE A 154 -13.95 16.64 10.12
N ASN A 155 -13.04 15.67 9.87
CA ASN A 155 -12.35 14.93 10.92
C ASN A 155 -10.83 15.03 10.76
N VAL A 156 -10.15 15.58 11.75
CA VAL A 156 -8.70 15.80 11.72
C VAL A 156 -7.89 14.52 11.70
N ASN A 157 -8.40 13.44 12.32
CA ASN A 157 -7.70 12.15 12.37
C ASN A 157 -7.64 11.51 10.98
N ARG A 158 -8.75 11.59 10.22
CA ARG A 158 -8.79 11.14 8.81
C ARG A 158 -7.84 11.94 7.93
N LEU A 159 -7.81 13.26 8.11
CA LEU A 159 -6.88 14.12 7.38
C LEU A 159 -5.42 13.79 7.69
N GLN A 160 -5.07 13.60 8.97
CA GLN A 160 -3.71 13.20 9.38
C GLN A 160 -3.30 11.87 8.76
N GLU A 161 -4.21 10.88 8.77
CA GLU A 161 -3.96 9.59 8.14
C GLU A 161 -3.71 9.73 6.64
N ALA A 162 -4.52 10.51 5.93
CA ALA A 162 -4.33 10.76 4.49
C ALA A 162 -2.98 11.45 4.18
N MET A 163 -2.58 12.44 5.00
CA MET A 163 -1.26 13.07 4.85
C MET A 163 -0.12 12.08 5.10
N GLN A 164 -0.24 11.17 6.09
CA GLN A 164 0.75 10.13 6.33
C GLN A 164 0.82 9.12 5.17
N LEU A 165 -0.31 8.78 4.56
CA LEU A 165 -0.35 7.94 3.37
C LEU A 165 0.37 8.59 2.18
N LEU A 166 0.16 9.89 1.94
CA LEU A 166 0.88 10.66 0.90
C LEU A 166 2.40 10.63 1.13
N LEU A 167 2.85 10.75 2.39
CA LEU A 167 4.27 10.62 2.74
C LEU A 167 4.81 9.20 2.50
N GLN A 168 4.03 8.16 2.82
CA GLN A 168 4.41 6.76 2.60
C GLN A 168 4.49 6.39 1.12
N GLU A 169 3.66 6.98 0.26
CA GLU A 169 3.73 6.82 -1.19
C GLU A 169 5.04 7.33 -1.78
N GLY A 170 5.67 8.28 -1.11
CA GLY A 170 6.98 8.81 -1.47
C GLY A 170 6.95 9.70 -2.70
N THR A 171 5.84 10.36 -2.99
CA THR A 171 5.72 11.49 -3.94
C THR A 171 5.89 12.82 -3.24
N VAL A 172 5.58 12.87 -1.95
CA VAL A 172 5.80 14.01 -1.06
C VAL A 172 6.78 13.61 0.04
N GLU A 173 7.78 14.45 0.28
CA GLU A 173 8.79 14.24 1.32
C GLU A 173 8.39 14.86 2.65
N ARG A 174 7.71 16.03 2.60
CA ARG A 174 7.24 16.76 3.78
C ARG A 174 5.90 17.44 3.50
N ILE A 175 5.03 17.38 4.49
CA ILE A 175 3.75 18.10 4.51
C ILE A 175 3.69 18.88 5.82
N ASN A 176 3.47 20.19 5.72
CA ASN A 176 3.11 21.06 6.84
C ASN A 176 1.70 21.59 6.56
N ALA A 177 0.81 21.39 7.51
CA ALA A 177 -0.58 21.83 7.36
C ALA A 177 -1.01 22.63 8.60
N GLU A 178 -1.73 23.71 8.37
CA GLU A 178 -2.29 24.60 9.37
C GLU A 178 -3.79 24.75 9.13
N LEU A 179 -4.57 24.53 10.18
CA LEU A 179 -6.01 24.71 10.14
C LEU A 179 -6.35 26.13 10.60
N ALA A 180 -6.92 26.94 9.74
CA ALA A 180 -7.37 28.30 10.02
C ALA A 180 -8.92 28.35 10.00
N PRO A 181 -9.55 29.28 10.76
CA PRO A 181 -10.99 29.53 10.65
C PRO A 181 -11.39 29.95 9.24
N GLY A 182 -12.57 29.47 8.78
CA GLY A 182 -13.20 29.94 7.56
C GLY A 182 -14.05 31.20 7.80
N GLU A 183 -14.81 31.59 6.77
CA GLU A 183 -15.65 32.79 6.81
C GLU A 183 -16.94 32.58 7.62
N ARG A 184 -17.43 31.35 7.70
CA ARG A 184 -18.67 31.01 8.40
C ARG A 184 -18.41 30.11 9.60
N PRO A 185 -19.25 30.14 10.64
CA PRO A 185 -19.17 29.22 11.76
C PRO A 185 -19.16 27.75 11.29
N GLY A 186 -18.22 26.94 11.81
CA GLY A 186 -18.03 25.56 11.40
C GLY A 186 -17.19 25.37 10.14
N GLU A 187 -16.83 26.42 9.41
CA GLU A 187 -15.90 26.33 8.29
C GLU A 187 -14.45 26.44 8.76
N ALA A 188 -13.59 25.68 8.09
CA ALA A 188 -12.14 25.77 8.26
C ALA A 188 -11.44 25.75 6.91
N ILE A 189 -10.27 26.37 6.84
CA ILE A 189 -9.38 26.40 5.68
C ILE A 189 -8.10 25.68 6.08
N LEU A 190 -7.70 24.65 5.30
CA LEU A 190 -6.47 23.91 5.50
C LEU A 190 -5.35 24.51 4.64
N ARG A 191 -4.51 25.35 5.21
CA ARG A 191 -3.31 25.87 4.50
C ARG A 191 -2.22 24.81 4.53
N THR A 192 -1.86 24.29 3.36
CA THR A 192 -0.89 23.19 3.26
C THR A 192 0.34 23.64 2.48
N ARG A 193 1.52 23.33 3.02
CA ARG A 193 2.79 23.48 2.32
C ARG A 193 3.44 22.12 2.15
N VAL A 194 3.78 21.77 0.91
CA VAL A 194 4.39 20.49 0.56
C VAL A 194 5.82 20.69 0.06
N ARG A 195 6.65 19.68 0.27
CA ARG A 195 7.92 19.49 -0.44
C ARG A 195 7.85 18.15 -1.15
N GLU A 196 7.98 18.17 -2.45
CA GLU A 196 7.94 16.98 -3.28
C GLU A 196 9.19 16.11 -3.08
N ALA A 197 9.01 14.80 -3.21
CA ALA A 197 10.10 13.83 -3.12
C ALA A 197 10.79 13.66 -4.48
N PRO A 198 12.03 13.13 -4.52
CA PRO A 198 12.68 12.74 -5.77
C PRO A 198 11.81 11.80 -6.58
N ARG A 199 11.64 12.11 -7.88
CA ARG A 199 10.67 11.46 -8.77
C ARG A 199 11.21 10.21 -9.44
N PHE A 200 12.51 10.21 -9.72
CA PHE A 200 13.15 9.11 -10.44
C PHE A 200 13.82 8.13 -9.46
N ARG A 201 13.74 6.87 -9.79
CA ARG A 201 14.46 5.79 -9.09
C ARG A 201 15.12 4.91 -10.13
N ALA A 202 16.39 4.61 -9.92
CA ALA A 202 17.11 3.56 -10.64
C ALA A 202 17.49 2.44 -9.67
N GLU A 203 17.38 1.21 -10.12
CA GLU A 203 17.82 0.00 -9.43
C GLU A 203 18.66 -0.82 -10.40
N LEU A 204 19.85 -1.21 -9.96
CA LEU A 204 20.73 -2.16 -10.63
C LEU A 204 20.83 -3.40 -9.75
N ALA A 205 20.69 -4.58 -10.33
CA ALA A 205 20.83 -5.82 -9.60
C ALA A 205 21.54 -6.89 -10.43
N VAL A 206 22.25 -7.77 -9.73
CA VAL A 206 22.77 -9.03 -10.29
C VAL A 206 22.24 -10.15 -9.41
N ALA A 207 21.58 -11.14 -10.01
CA ALA A 207 21.00 -12.25 -9.29
C ALA A 207 20.99 -13.52 -10.15
N ASN A 208 21.13 -14.68 -9.52
CA ASN A 208 20.97 -15.97 -10.20
C ASN A 208 19.55 -16.52 -10.00
N ASN A 209 18.56 -15.75 -10.45
CA ASN A 209 17.13 -15.97 -10.27
C ASN A 209 16.40 -16.28 -11.61
N ARG A 210 17.12 -16.75 -12.60
CA ARG A 210 16.57 -17.18 -13.89
C ARG A 210 16.78 -18.68 -14.07
N PRO A 211 15.97 -19.36 -14.90
CA PRO A 211 16.18 -20.77 -15.23
C PRO A 211 17.58 -21.00 -15.82
N ALA A 212 18.26 -22.05 -15.36
CA ALA A 212 19.65 -22.33 -15.76
C ALA A 212 19.81 -22.59 -17.26
N ASN A 213 18.77 -23.13 -17.91
CA ASN A 213 18.78 -23.42 -19.35
C ASN A 213 18.87 -22.18 -20.25
N VAL A 214 18.49 -20.99 -19.74
CA VAL A 214 18.65 -19.70 -20.44
C VAL A 214 19.71 -18.80 -19.79
N GLY A 215 20.49 -19.36 -18.86
CA GLY A 215 21.51 -18.65 -18.08
C GLY A 215 20.94 -18.12 -16.76
N GLU A 216 21.38 -18.72 -15.66
CA GLU A 216 20.83 -18.48 -14.33
C GLU A 216 21.06 -17.05 -13.80
N THR A 217 22.19 -16.45 -14.19
CA THR A 217 22.61 -15.13 -13.68
C THR A 217 22.13 -14.01 -14.59
N ALA A 218 21.32 -13.14 -14.04
CA ALA A 218 20.80 -11.96 -14.73
C ALA A 218 21.42 -10.67 -14.18
N ALA A 219 21.74 -9.74 -15.09
CA ALA A 219 21.94 -8.34 -14.76
C ALA A 219 20.63 -7.60 -15.06
N GLU A 220 20.12 -6.86 -14.08
CA GLU A 220 18.83 -6.20 -14.14
C GLU A 220 18.98 -4.68 -13.95
N LEU A 221 18.36 -3.88 -14.83
CA LEU A 221 18.19 -2.44 -14.68
C LEU A 221 16.68 -2.16 -14.58
N ARG A 222 16.27 -1.47 -13.53
CA ARG A 222 14.90 -0.97 -13.40
C ARG A 222 14.91 0.53 -13.18
N LEU A 223 14.20 1.25 -14.02
CA LEU A 223 13.97 2.68 -13.92
C LEU A 223 12.49 2.90 -13.58
N SER A 224 12.21 3.82 -12.68
CA SER A 224 10.84 4.23 -12.40
C SER A 224 10.77 5.72 -12.18
N ALA A 225 9.69 6.32 -12.67
CA ALA A 225 9.34 7.70 -12.46
C ALA A 225 7.96 7.76 -11.80
N ARG A 226 7.80 8.66 -10.85
CA ARG A 226 6.54 8.88 -10.16
C ARG A 226 6.19 10.35 -10.17
N ASN A 227 4.92 10.65 -10.42
CA ASN A 227 4.40 12.01 -10.46
C ASN A 227 5.16 12.90 -11.44
N SER A 228 5.36 12.45 -12.69
CA SER A 228 6.03 13.22 -13.75
C SER A 228 5.10 14.24 -14.40
N TRP A 229 3.78 13.97 -14.40
CA TRP A 229 2.73 14.81 -14.99
C TRP A 229 1.80 15.43 -13.96
N GLY A 230 2.09 15.23 -12.67
CA GLY A 230 1.35 15.87 -11.59
C GLY A 230 0.07 15.19 -11.14
N ARG A 231 -0.18 13.94 -11.56
CA ARG A 231 -1.35 13.14 -11.18
C ARG A 231 -1.01 11.94 -10.30
N ASN A 232 0.17 11.93 -9.67
CA ASN A 232 0.66 10.81 -8.88
C ASN A 232 0.78 9.50 -9.69
N GLU A 233 0.95 9.62 -11.01
CA GLU A 233 1.14 8.48 -11.89
C GLU A 233 2.48 7.79 -11.61
N THR A 234 2.55 6.51 -11.98
CA THR A 234 3.77 5.69 -11.87
C THR A 234 4.12 5.12 -13.24
N LEU A 235 5.32 5.39 -13.69
CA LEU A 235 5.92 4.81 -14.89
C LEU A 235 7.05 3.90 -14.47
N SER A 236 7.25 2.77 -15.14
CA SER A 236 8.44 1.96 -14.96
C SER A 236 8.88 1.32 -16.27
N ALA A 237 10.19 1.15 -16.40
CA ALA A 237 10.84 0.38 -17.43
C ALA A 237 11.87 -0.54 -16.79
N SER A 238 11.98 -1.77 -17.25
CA SER A 238 13.00 -2.71 -16.80
C SER A 238 13.60 -3.45 -17.97
N TYR A 239 14.88 -3.75 -17.84
CA TYR A 239 15.64 -4.58 -18.73
C TYR A 239 16.44 -5.59 -17.89
N ALA A 240 16.37 -6.85 -18.26
CA ALA A 240 17.18 -7.89 -17.66
C ALA A 240 17.80 -8.73 -18.75
N LEU A 241 19.07 -9.07 -18.58
CA LEU A 241 19.81 -9.89 -19.52
C LEU A 241 20.52 -11.05 -18.80
N THR A 242 20.55 -12.21 -19.45
CA THR A 242 21.35 -13.36 -19.07
C THR A 242 22.21 -13.79 -20.25
N LYS A 243 22.87 -14.95 -20.16
CA LYS A 243 23.62 -15.53 -21.29
C LYS A 243 22.73 -15.82 -22.50
N GLY A 244 21.47 -16.22 -22.28
CA GLY A 244 20.54 -16.63 -23.33
C GLY A 244 19.15 -15.98 -23.22
N ASN A 245 18.99 -14.90 -22.45
CA ASN A 245 17.68 -14.29 -22.32
C ASN A 245 17.76 -12.77 -22.17
N ASP A 246 16.93 -12.07 -22.94
CA ASP A 246 16.69 -10.62 -22.87
C ASP A 246 15.24 -10.35 -22.51
N GLU A 247 15.00 -9.68 -21.40
CA GLU A 247 13.67 -9.32 -20.91
C GLU A 247 13.48 -7.81 -20.91
N TYR A 248 12.42 -7.33 -21.52
CA TYR A 248 12.01 -5.94 -21.52
C TYR A 248 10.62 -5.83 -20.92
N ALA A 249 10.40 -4.89 -20.03
CA ALA A 249 9.06 -4.58 -19.56
C ALA A 249 8.88 -3.09 -19.33
N VAL A 250 7.70 -2.58 -19.67
CA VAL A 250 7.27 -1.21 -19.38
C VAL A 250 5.89 -1.24 -18.75
N SER A 251 5.65 -0.30 -17.84
CA SER A 251 4.32 -0.13 -17.26
C SER A 251 4.02 1.33 -16.97
N ALA A 252 2.75 1.68 -17.07
CA ALA A 252 2.20 2.96 -16.67
C ALA A 252 0.94 2.73 -15.84
N SER A 253 0.76 3.52 -14.78
CA SER A 253 -0.46 3.55 -13.98
C SER A 253 -0.80 5.01 -13.68
N VAL A 254 -2.00 5.43 -14.04
CA VAL A 254 -2.46 6.82 -13.95
C VAL A 254 -3.75 6.87 -13.14
N PRO A 255 -3.71 7.41 -11.91
CA PRO A 255 -4.92 7.71 -11.15
C PRO A 255 -5.74 8.79 -11.86
N PHE A 256 -7.07 8.61 -11.90
CA PHE A 256 -7.98 9.57 -12.55
C PHE A 256 -9.14 10.01 -11.65
N THR A 257 -9.23 9.49 -10.42
CA THR A 257 -10.19 9.92 -9.40
C THR A 257 -9.48 10.35 -8.12
N ALA A 258 -10.15 11.14 -7.28
CA ALA A 258 -9.65 11.51 -5.95
C ALA A 258 -9.48 10.30 -5.01
N SER A 259 -10.21 9.21 -5.25
CA SER A 259 -10.09 7.93 -4.54
C SER A 259 -9.02 6.98 -5.10
N ASP A 260 -8.14 7.47 -5.99
CA ASP A 260 -7.05 6.71 -6.61
C ASP A 260 -7.48 5.52 -7.48
N THR A 261 -8.68 5.56 -8.07
CA THR A 261 -8.98 4.66 -9.18
C THR A 261 -8.00 4.96 -10.30
N ALA A 262 -7.26 3.96 -10.76
CA ALA A 262 -6.23 4.15 -11.77
C ALA A 262 -6.45 3.24 -12.97
N PHE A 263 -6.18 3.76 -14.15
CA PHE A 263 -5.97 2.98 -15.35
C PHE A 263 -4.51 2.56 -15.43
N PHE A 264 -4.25 1.31 -15.81
CA PHE A 264 -2.89 0.85 -16.01
C PHE A 264 -2.72 0.07 -17.31
N VAL A 265 -1.50 0.14 -17.84
CA VAL A 265 -1.03 -0.65 -18.99
C VAL A 265 0.32 -1.25 -18.63
N ARG A 266 0.53 -2.50 -19.03
CA ARG A 266 1.80 -3.21 -18.92
C ARG A 266 2.10 -3.89 -20.25
N ALA A 267 3.33 -3.77 -20.72
CA ALA A 267 3.83 -4.48 -21.89
C ALA A 267 5.17 -5.13 -21.56
N GLY A 268 5.36 -6.34 -22.02
CA GLY A 268 6.60 -7.08 -21.81
C GLY A 268 6.98 -7.89 -23.05
N ARG A 269 8.28 -8.07 -23.24
CA ARG A 269 8.85 -8.94 -24.27
C ARG A 269 10.03 -9.70 -23.68
N ASN A 270 10.06 -10.98 -23.94
CA ASN A 270 11.11 -11.90 -23.53
C ASN A 270 11.66 -12.62 -24.77
N LEU A 271 12.98 -12.59 -24.94
CA LEU A 271 13.71 -13.24 -26.01
C LEU A 271 14.63 -14.26 -25.37
N GLY A 272 14.27 -15.54 -25.40
CA GLY A 272 15.02 -16.62 -24.75
C GLY A 272 15.59 -17.58 -25.75
N ALA A 273 16.86 -17.94 -25.57
CA ALA A 273 17.55 -19.01 -26.28
C ALA A 273 18.11 -20.02 -25.26
N VAL A 274 18.01 -21.30 -25.55
CA VAL A 274 18.58 -22.35 -24.70
C VAL A 274 20.08 -22.39 -24.88
N VAL A 275 20.82 -22.19 -23.76
CA VAL A 275 22.28 -22.12 -23.74
C VAL A 275 22.94 -23.27 -22.96
N GLU A 276 22.16 -24.24 -22.50
CA GLU A 276 22.62 -25.40 -21.72
C GLU A 276 22.66 -26.65 -22.60
N ALA A 277 23.79 -27.37 -22.52
CA ALA A 277 23.96 -28.66 -23.23
C ALA A 277 22.93 -29.72 -22.75
N PRO A 278 22.46 -30.63 -23.63
CA PRO A 278 22.84 -30.78 -25.05
C PRO A 278 22.03 -29.89 -26.01
N PHE A 279 21.08 -29.11 -25.51
CA PHE A 279 20.11 -28.35 -26.32
C PHE A 279 20.68 -27.03 -26.88
N ASP A 280 21.84 -26.59 -26.41
CA ASP A 280 22.58 -25.44 -26.93
C ASP A 280 22.99 -25.55 -28.40
N ARG A 281 22.96 -26.79 -28.94
CA ARG A 281 23.36 -27.11 -30.34
C ARG A 281 22.21 -27.10 -31.34
N ILE A 282 20.98 -27.07 -30.84
CA ILE A 282 19.79 -27.18 -31.72
C ILE A 282 19.09 -25.85 -31.95
N ASP A 283 19.71 -24.73 -31.52
CA ASP A 283 19.20 -23.37 -31.72
C ASP A 283 17.71 -23.22 -31.37
N LEU A 284 17.38 -23.59 -30.11
CA LEU A 284 16.02 -23.51 -29.60
C LEU A 284 15.78 -22.14 -28.97
N GLU A 285 14.94 -21.34 -29.61
CA GLU A 285 14.61 -20.00 -29.19
C GLU A 285 13.12 -19.84 -28.87
N SER A 286 12.78 -18.85 -28.06
CA SER A 286 11.41 -18.47 -27.73
C SER A 286 11.27 -16.97 -27.63
N VAL A 287 10.24 -16.43 -28.26
CA VAL A 287 9.86 -15.02 -28.15
C VAL A 287 8.48 -14.94 -27.52
N SER A 288 8.39 -14.32 -26.34
CA SER A 288 7.13 -14.09 -25.67
C SER A 288 6.83 -12.59 -25.58
N GLU A 289 5.62 -12.20 -25.95
CA GLU A 289 5.12 -10.83 -25.88
C GLU A 289 3.83 -10.81 -25.07
N THR A 290 3.69 -9.86 -24.16
CA THR A 290 2.51 -9.70 -23.31
C THR A 290 2.08 -8.26 -23.30
N LEU A 291 0.78 -8.03 -23.43
CA LEU A 291 0.14 -6.73 -23.25
C LEU A 291 -1.03 -6.90 -22.27
N GLU A 292 -1.08 -6.09 -21.25
CA GLU A 292 -2.15 -6.04 -20.27
C GLU A 292 -2.63 -4.61 -20.11
N ALA A 293 -3.96 -4.41 -20.07
CA ALA A 293 -4.57 -3.12 -19.75
C ALA A 293 -5.74 -3.33 -18.80
N GLY A 294 -5.91 -2.42 -17.85
CA GLY A 294 -6.93 -2.60 -16.83
C GLY A 294 -7.13 -1.42 -15.91
N LEU A 295 -8.02 -1.65 -14.94
CA LEU A 295 -8.38 -0.72 -13.89
C LEU A 295 -8.00 -1.28 -12.53
N SER A 296 -7.56 -0.43 -11.62
CA SER A 296 -7.37 -0.74 -10.21
C SER A 296 -8.16 0.25 -9.35
N HIS A 297 -8.77 -0.24 -8.26
CA HIS A 297 -9.50 0.59 -7.32
C HIS A 297 -9.18 0.21 -5.87
N PRO A 298 -8.72 1.16 -5.03
CA PRO A 298 -8.51 0.93 -3.61
C PRO A 298 -9.82 1.18 -2.84
N TRP A 299 -10.46 0.11 -2.35
CA TRP A 299 -11.67 0.17 -1.51
C TRP A 299 -11.36 0.58 -0.08
N ILE A 300 -10.22 0.13 0.42
CA ILE A 300 -9.72 0.46 1.75
C ILE A 300 -8.29 0.97 1.57
N ARG A 301 -8.05 2.17 2.11
CA ARG A 301 -6.75 2.82 2.06
C ARG A 301 -6.48 3.51 3.38
N SER A 302 -5.89 2.77 4.30
CA SER A 302 -5.48 3.26 5.61
C SER A 302 -4.04 2.82 5.92
N LEU A 303 -3.46 3.39 6.97
CA LEU A 303 -2.12 3.01 7.42
C LEU A 303 -2.06 1.55 7.84
N GLU A 304 -3.14 1.06 8.47
CA GLU A 304 -3.23 -0.29 8.98
C GLU A 304 -3.76 -1.30 7.95
N ARG A 305 -4.68 -0.88 7.09
CA ARG A 305 -5.39 -1.78 6.18
C ARG A 305 -5.46 -1.25 4.77
N SER A 306 -5.34 -2.14 3.81
CA SER A 306 -5.56 -1.82 2.40
C SER A 306 -6.31 -2.95 1.72
N LEU A 307 -7.25 -2.60 0.83
CA LEU A 307 -7.91 -3.51 -0.09
C LEU A 307 -7.94 -2.87 -1.46
N VAL A 308 -7.27 -3.50 -2.42
CA VAL A 308 -7.22 -3.04 -3.81
C VAL A 308 -7.76 -4.15 -4.70
N THR A 309 -8.67 -3.80 -5.60
CA THR A 309 -9.12 -4.72 -6.66
C THR A 309 -8.58 -4.29 -8.00
N THR A 310 -8.36 -5.26 -8.88
CA THR A 310 -7.91 -5.05 -10.26
C THR A 310 -8.79 -5.83 -11.23
N LEU A 311 -9.11 -5.23 -12.37
CA LEU A 311 -9.75 -5.88 -13.50
C LEU A 311 -8.94 -5.57 -14.74
N SER A 312 -8.55 -6.58 -15.51
CA SER A 312 -7.73 -6.37 -16.70
C SER A 312 -8.04 -7.36 -17.82
N LEU A 313 -7.64 -6.98 -19.02
CA LEU A 313 -7.54 -7.83 -20.20
C LEU A 313 -6.06 -8.01 -20.52
N THR A 314 -5.67 -9.25 -20.71
CA THR A 314 -4.30 -9.63 -21.08
C THR A 314 -4.32 -10.32 -22.43
N ARG A 315 -3.36 -9.97 -23.27
CA ARG A 315 -3.04 -10.71 -24.49
C ARG A 315 -1.58 -11.11 -24.43
N SER A 316 -1.29 -12.40 -24.57
CA SER A 316 0.08 -12.92 -24.69
C SER A 316 0.25 -13.72 -25.97
N ARG A 317 1.46 -13.71 -26.50
CA ARG A 317 1.88 -14.47 -27.65
C ARG A 317 3.25 -15.03 -27.38
N THR A 318 3.39 -16.34 -27.52
CA THR A 318 4.69 -17.02 -27.47
C THR A 318 4.93 -17.69 -28.81
N THR A 319 6.10 -17.48 -29.39
CA THR A 319 6.55 -18.17 -30.62
C THR A 319 7.84 -18.91 -30.28
N THR A 320 7.90 -20.19 -30.57
CA THR A 320 9.08 -21.03 -30.40
C THR A 320 9.69 -21.33 -31.75
N TYR A 321 11.00 -21.24 -31.86
CA TYR A 321 11.78 -21.47 -33.04
C TYR A 321 12.74 -22.64 -32.81
N LEU A 322 12.96 -23.43 -33.84
CA LEU A 322 14.00 -24.45 -33.90
C LEU A 322 14.76 -24.21 -35.19
N LEU A 323 16.08 -24.01 -35.10
CA LEU A 323 16.94 -23.68 -36.24
C LEU A 323 16.41 -22.49 -37.06
N GLY A 324 15.90 -21.45 -36.36
CA GLY A 324 15.37 -20.24 -36.99
C GLY A 324 13.94 -20.35 -37.56
N GLU A 325 13.34 -21.52 -37.61
CA GLU A 325 11.98 -21.72 -38.12
C GLU A 325 10.97 -21.94 -36.96
N PRO A 326 9.75 -21.40 -37.06
CA PRO A 326 8.71 -21.64 -36.07
C PRO A 326 8.41 -23.16 -35.98
N PHE A 327 8.52 -23.70 -34.75
CA PHE A 327 8.37 -25.11 -34.51
C PHE A 327 7.49 -25.40 -33.28
N PRO A 328 6.53 -26.36 -33.35
CA PRO A 328 5.60 -26.63 -32.25
C PRO A 328 6.24 -27.50 -31.15
N VAL A 329 7.17 -26.92 -30.39
CA VAL A 329 7.82 -27.57 -29.23
C VAL A 329 6.85 -27.73 -28.06
N LEU A 330 5.99 -26.72 -27.85
CA LEU A 330 5.07 -26.71 -26.72
C LEU A 330 3.74 -27.37 -27.08
N PRO A 331 3.17 -28.20 -26.20
CA PRO A 331 1.83 -28.75 -26.40
C PRO A 331 0.80 -27.63 -26.62
N GLY A 332 -0.09 -27.81 -27.60
CA GLY A 332 -1.12 -26.84 -27.95
C GLY A 332 -0.60 -25.62 -28.72
N SER A 333 0.63 -25.61 -29.20
CA SER A 333 1.09 -24.60 -30.16
C SER A 333 0.66 -24.91 -31.59
N GLU A 334 0.23 -23.90 -32.34
CA GLU A 334 -0.10 -23.94 -33.75
C GLU A 334 1.06 -23.30 -34.54
N ASP A 335 1.71 -24.06 -35.41
CA ASP A 335 2.88 -23.59 -36.17
C ASP A 335 3.92 -22.88 -35.29
N GLY A 336 4.25 -23.48 -34.13
CA GLY A 336 5.19 -22.92 -33.17
C GLY A 336 4.66 -21.71 -32.35
N ARG A 337 3.38 -21.37 -32.47
CA ARG A 337 2.79 -20.20 -31.85
C ARG A 337 1.68 -20.58 -30.88
N THR A 338 1.69 -19.93 -29.70
CA THR A 338 0.60 -19.98 -28.71
C THR A 338 0.15 -18.56 -28.45
N ARG A 339 -1.15 -18.30 -28.56
CA ARG A 339 -1.75 -16.99 -28.25
C ARG A 339 -2.80 -17.18 -27.19
N VAL A 340 -2.73 -16.37 -26.13
CA VAL A 340 -3.67 -16.40 -25.01
C VAL A 340 -4.31 -15.03 -24.87
N ALA A 341 -5.62 -14.99 -24.78
CA ALA A 341 -6.38 -13.84 -24.35
C ALA A 341 -7.09 -14.19 -23.04
N ALA A 342 -6.99 -13.35 -22.02
CA ALA A 342 -7.61 -13.62 -20.74
C ALA A 342 -8.17 -12.34 -20.08
N PHE A 343 -9.34 -12.48 -19.48
CA PHE A 343 -9.86 -11.54 -18.49
C PHE A 343 -9.29 -11.94 -17.12
N ARG A 344 -8.80 -10.94 -16.38
CA ARG A 344 -8.24 -11.16 -15.04
C ARG A 344 -8.94 -10.28 -14.01
N ALA A 345 -9.29 -10.88 -12.89
CA ALA A 345 -9.79 -10.18 -11.71
C ALA A 345 -8.89 -10.48 -10.52
N GLY A 346 -8.50 -9.48 -9.78
CA GLY A 346 -7.62 -9.61 -8.62
C GLY A 346 -8.13 -8.82 -7.42
N ALA A 347 -7.83 -9.31 -6.22
CA ALA A 347 -8.03 -8.61 -4.96
C ALA A 347 -6.78 -8.77 -4.10
N GLU A 348 -6.23 -7.67 -3.63
CA GLU A 348 -5.08 -7.62 -2.74
C GLU A 348 -5.51 -6.98 -1.42
N TRP A 349 -5.39 -7.71 -0.33
CA TRP A 349 -5.68 -7.23 1.00
C TRP A 349 -4.42 -7.27 1.86
N ALA A 350 -4.19 -6.23 2.66
CA ALA A 350 -3.11 -6.21 3.62
C ALA A 350 -3.55 -5.56 4.94
N ARG A 351 -3.04 -6.13 6.03
CA ARG A 351 -3.13 -5.58 7.38
C ARG A 351 -1.72 -5.39 7.94
N ARG A 352 -1.48 -4.22 8.53
CA ARG A 352 -0.20 -3.81 9.11
C ARG A 352 -0.42 -3.34 10.53
N ASP A 353 0.11 -4.09 11.47
CA ASP A 353 0.21 -3.70 12.87
C ASP A 353 1.66 -3.25 13.15
N ALA A 354 1.97 -2.80 14.34
CA ALA A 354 3.31 -2.30 14.70
C ALA A 354 4.43 -3.34 14.48
N ASP A 355 4.14 -4.60 14.76
CA ASP A 355 5.07 -5.73 14.74
C ASP A 355 4.73 -6.80 13.69
N ARG A 356 3.58 -6.69 13.02
CA ARG A 356 3.08 -7.73 12.10
C ARG A 356 2.57 -7.13 10.81
N VAL A 357 2.79 -7.87 9.73
CA VAL A 357 2.18 -7.60 8.43
C VAL A 357 1.58 -8.90 7.93
N PHE A 358 0.32 -8.85 7.55
CA PHE A 358 -0.34 -9.92 6.82
C PHE A 358 -0.78 -9.37 5.47
N ALA A 359 -0.50 -10.08 4.39
CA ALA A 359 -0.96 -9.74 3.05
C ALA A 359 -1.50 -11.00 2.37
N ALA A 360 -2.62 -10.84 1.66
CA ALA A 360 -3.24 -11.89 0.86
C ALA A 360 -3.61 -11.34 -0.51
N ARG A 361 -3.39 -12.13 -1.54
CA ARG A 361 -3.80 -11.84 -2.91
C ARG A 361 -4.58 -13.03 -3.45
N LEU A 362 -5.72 -12.73 -4.06
CA LEU A 362 -6.51 -13.68 -4.86
C LEU A 362 -6.54 -13.16 -6.29
N ALA A 363 -6.33 -14.02 -7.26
CA ALA A 363 -6.45 -13.69 -8.67
C ALA A 363 -7.19 -14.80 -9.41
N LEU A 364 -8.11 -14.38 -10.27
CA LEU A 364 -8.86 -15.24 -11.17
C LEU A 364 -8.49 -14.85 -12.60
N ALA A 365 -8.13 -15.82 -13.41
CA ALA A 365 -7.92 -15.67 -14.84
C ALA A 365 -8.94 -16.52 -15.59
N VAL A 366 -9.67 -15.90 -16.50
CA VAL A 366 -10.62 -16.54 -17.40
C VAL A 366 -10.11 -16.35 -18.82
N GLY A 367 -9.63 -17.42 -19.41
CA GLY A 367 -9.17 -17.42 -20.77
C GLY A 367 -10.33 -17.27 -21.76
N LEU A 368 -10.09 -16.53 -22.83
CA LEU A 368 -11.08 -16.11 -23.80
C LEU A 368 -10.76 -16.66 -25.19
N ASP A 369 -11.81 -17.05 -25.93
CA ASP A 369 -11.74 -17.31 -27.37
C ASP A 369 -11.93 -15.96 -28.11
N ALA A 370 -10.92 -15.10 -28.02
CA ALA A 370 -10.96 -13.76 -28.58
C ALA A 370 -9.57 -13.28 -28.98
N MET A 371 -9.47 -12.19 -29.72
CA MET A 371 -8.23 -11.51 -30.12
C MET A 371 -7.23 -12.45 -30.85
N GLY A 372 -7.73 -13.48 -31.56
CA GLY A 372 -6.92 -14.45 -32.25
C GLY A 372 -6.22 -15.45 -31.33
N ALA A 373 -6.81 -15.77 -30.20
CA ALA A 373 -6.32 -16.76 -29.26
C ALA A 373 -6.28 -18.17 -29.87
N THR A 374 -5.31 -18.98 -29.45
CA THR A 374 -5.20 -20.39 -29.86
C THR A 374 -6.28 -21.20 -29.13
N VAL A 375 -7.11 -21.93 -29.91
CA VAL A 375 -8.23 -22.72 -29.41
C VAL A 375 -8.27 -24.07 -30.15
N HIS A 376 -8.39 -25.15 -29.41
CA HIS A 376 -8.39 -26.50 -29.94
C HIS A 376 -9.74 -27.21 -29.80
N ALA A 377 -10.09 -28.06 -30.76
CA ALA A 377 -11.24 -28.95 -30.65
C ALA A 377 -11.01 -30.05 -29.60
N ASP A 378 -9.76 -30.54 -29.46
CA ASP A 378 -9.40 -31.54 -28.45
C ASP A 378 -9.20 -30.85 -27.08
N PRO A 379 -10.05 -31.15 -26.06
CA PRO A 379 -9.95 -30.57 -24.74
C PRO A 379 -8.71 -31.02 -23.93
N ARG A 380 -7.94 -31.95 -24.44
CA ARG A 380 -6.69 -32.43 -23.83
C ARG A 380 -5.53 -31.52 -24.14
N LEU A 381 -5.60 -30.76 -25.23
CA LEU A 381 -4.58 -29.77 -25.58
C LEU A 381 -4.79 -28.48 -24.76
N PRO A 382 -3.70 -27.88 -24.25
CA PRO A 382 -3.78 -26.58 -23.61
C PRO A 382 -4.17 -25.53 -24.64
N ASP A 383 -5.17 -24.74 -24.31
CA ASP A 383 -5.66 -23.64 -25.14
C ASP A 383 -6.07 -22.42 -24.32
N SER A 384 -6.53 -21.36 -24.98
CA SER A 384 -6.94 -20.12 -24.32
C SER A 384 -8.25 -20.21 -23.52
N ARG A 385 -9.01 -21.32 -23.57
CA ARG A 385 -10.27 -21.50 -22.85
C ARG A 385 -10.05 -22.21 -21.54
N PHE A 386 -9.63 -21.46 -20.51
CA PHE A 386 -9.36 -21.98 -19.18
C PHE A 386 -9.94 -21.05 -18.08
N VAL A 387 -10.06 -21.59 -16.88
CA VAL A 387 -10.24 -20.81 -15.65
C VAL A 387 -9.12 -21.24 -14.70
N ALA A 388 -8.35 -20.27 -14.22
CA ALA A 388 -7.30 -20.49 -13.23
C ALA A 388 -7.46 -19.52 -12.06
N GLY A 389 -7.33 -20.04 -10.85
CA GLY A 389 -7.37 -19.27 -9.61
C GLY A 389 -6.03 -19.36 -8.90
N LEU A 390 -5.45 -18.22 -8.54
CA LEU A 390 -4.21 -18.10 -7.77
C LEU A 390 -4.52 -17.46 -6.41
N ALA A 391 -4.04 -18.08 -5.33
CA ALA A 391 -4.04 -17.53 -3.98
C ALA A 391 -2.61 -17.40 -3.48
N GLN A 392 -2.29 -16.25 -2.90
CA GLN A 392 -0.98 -15.96 -2.34
C GLN A 392 -1.14 -15.32 -0.97
N VAL A 393 -0.36 -15.75 0.02
CA VAL A 393 -0.38 -15.23 1.38
C VAL A 393 1.03 -14.97 1.85
N GLN A 394 1.24 -13.86 2.53
CA GLN A 394 2.47 -13.51 3.20
C GLN A 394 2.21 -13.02 4.62
N TRP A 395 2.93 -13.56 5.57
CA TRP A 395 2.91 -13.12 6.95
C TRP A 395 4.32 -12.80 7.42
N ILE A 396 4.46 -11.66 8.08
CA ILE A 396 5.72 -11.19 8.66
C ILE A 396 5.43 -10.79 10.11
N ALA A 397 6.21 -11.33 11.05
CA ALA A 397 6.16 -10.92 12.44
C ALA A 397 7.57 -10.59 12.95
N ARG A 398 7.70 -9.52 13.72
CA ARG A 398 8.94 -9.07 14.35
C ARG A 398 8.84 -9.22 15.84
N ASP A 399 9.95 -9.54 16.51
CA ASP A 399 10.01 -9.47 17.97
C ASP A 399 10.02 -8.00 18.45
N ALA A 400 9.68 -7.80 19.72
CA ALA A 400 9.62 -6.48 20.34
C ALA A 400 10.96 -5.72 20.30
N GLY A 401 12.09 -6.45 20.28
CA GLY A 401 13.44 -5.88 20.19
C GLY A 401 13.92 -5.64 18.76
N GLY A 402 13.15 -6.04 17.74
CA GLY A 402 13.51 -5.91 16.32
C GLY A 402 14.73 -6.74 15.91
N GLY A 403 15.22 -7.62 16.78
CA GLY A 403 16.40 -8.45 16.55
C GLY A 403 16.10 -9.73 15.76
N SER A 404 14.84 -10.15 15.73
CA SER A 404 14.41 -11.30 14.94
C SER A 404 13.09 -11.08 14.22
N GLN A 405 12.84 -11.90 13.21
CA GLN A 405 11.67 -11.78 12.35
C GLN A 405 11.32 -13.16 11.77
N TRP A 406 10.04 -13.50 11.82
CA TRP A 406 9.47 -14.61 11.08
C TRP A 406 8.86 -14.12 9.77
N VAL A 407 9.06 -14.88 8.70
CA VAL A 407 8.45 -14.66 7.38
C VAL A 407 7.85 -15.98 6.92
N ALA A 408 6.53 -16.03 6.73
CA ALA A 408 5.85 -17.16 6.12
C ALA A 408 5.24 -16.72 4.79
N ARG A 409 5.29 -17.59 3.78
CA ARG A 409 4.68 -17.40 2.46
C ARG A 409 3.97 -18.68 2.06
N ALA A 410 2.87 -18.56 1.36
CA ALA A 410 2.19 -19.68 0.72
C ALA A 410 1.52 -19.19 -0.56
N ASP A 411 1.67 -19.99 -1.62
CA ASP A 411 1.08 -19.75 -2.92
C ASP A 411 0.37 -21.02 -3.39
N ALA A 412 -0.78 -20.90 -4.03
CA ALA A 412 -1.51 -22.04 -4.60
C ALA A 412 -2.25 -21.65 -5.86
N GLN A 413 -2.21 -22.50 -6.88
CA GLN A 413 -2.96 -22.36 -8.13
C GLN A 413 -3.81 -23.59 -8.40
N LEU A 414 -5.04 -23.35 -8.81
CA LEU A 414 -5.97 -24.36 -9.34
C LEU A 414 -6.37 -23.98 -10.75
N ALA A 415 -6.54 -24.98 -11.62
CA ALA A 415 -6.94 -24.78 -13.01
C ALA A 415 -8.12 -25.68 -13.40
N SER A 416 -8.99 -25.21 -14.27
CA SER A 416 -10.14 -25.98 -14.77
C SER A 416 -9.75 -27.03 -15.81
N ARG A 417 -8.63 -26.81 -16.53
CA ARG A 417 -8.08 -27.68 -17.57
C ARG A 417 -6.57 -27.50 -17.70
N ARG A 418 -5.94 -28.17 -18.65
CA ARG A 418 -4.53 -27.94 -19.00
C ARG A 418 -4.32 -26.51 -19.43
N LEU A 419 -3.24 -25.90 -18.93
CA LEU A 419 -2.91 -24.51 -19.17
C LEU A 419 -1.83 -24.35 -20.24
N PRO A 420 -1.90 -23.32 -21.09
CA PRO A 420 -0.74 -22.85 -21.84
C PRO A 420 0.45 -22.60 -20.91
N SER A 421 1.67 -22.86 -21.37
CA SER A 421 2.89 -22.78 -20.54
C SER A 421 3.07 -21.44 -19.80
N ALA A 422 2.63 -20.34 -20.39
CA ALA A 422 2.68 -19.00 -19.80
C ALA A 422 1.72 -18.82 -18.59
N GLU A 423 0.75 -19.71 -18.40
CA GLU A 423 -0.25 -19.66 -17.32
C GLU A 423 -0.01 -20.76 -16.27
N GLN A 424 0.96 -21.64 -16.47
CA GLN A 424 1.29 -22.70 -15.53
C GLN A 424 1.97 -22.20 -14.27
N PHE A 425 1.86 -22.94 -13.18
CA PHE A 425 2.40 -22.63 -11.88
C PHE A 425 3.83 -23.18 -11.71
N PRO A 426 4.85 -22.31 -11.50
CA PRO A 426 6.22 -22.73 -11.31
C PRO A 426 6.50 -23.10 -9.85
N VAL A 427 7.25 -24.17 -9.60
CA VAL A 427 7.78 -24.60 -8.30
C VAL A 427 9.27 -24.90 -8.43
N GLY A 428 10.07 -24.40 -7.49
CA GLY A 428 11.53 -24.45 -7.51
C GLY A 428 12.13 -23.06 -7.65
N GLY A 429 13.29 -22.85 -7.05
CA GLY A 429 14.02 -21.59 -7.08
C GLY A 429 13.77 -20.69 -5.87
N VAL A 430 14.36 -19.50 -5.93
CA VAL A 430 14.42 -18.57 -4.78
C VAL A 430 13.06 -18.06 -4.31
N ALA A 431 12.07 -18.05 -5.19
CA ALA A 431 10.72 -17.55 -4.88
C ALA A 431 9.83 -18.59 -4.18
N SER A 432 10.06 -19.89 -4.36
CA SER A 432 9.21 -20.98 -3.87
C SER A 432 9.98 -22.02 -3.04
N VAL A 433 10.79 -22.88 -3.65
CA VAL A 433 11.54 -23.94 -2.96
C VAL A 433 13.02 -23.77 -3.28
N ARG A 434 13.73 -23.07 -2.36
CA ARG A 434 15.19 -22.82 -2.50
C ARG A 434 15.97 -24.12 -2.43
N GLY A 435 17.12 -24.15 -3.11
CA GLY A 435 17.93 -25.36 -3.20
C GLY A 435 17.65 -26.18 -4.45
N TYR A 436 16.60 -25.84 -5.20
CA TYR A 436 16.33 -26.34 -6.54
C TYR A 436 16.55 -25.25 -7.58
N ARG A 437 16.70 -25.64 -8.85
CA ARG A 437 16.71 -24.69 -9.97
C ARG A 437 15.40 -23.93 -10.05
N GLU A 438 15.46 -22.72 -10.60
CA GLU A 438 14.26 -21.97 -10.95
C GLU A 438 13.39 -22.78 -11.92
N ASN A 439 12.08 -22.82 -11.66
CA ASN A 439 11.10 -23.53 -12.48
C ASN A 439 11.38 -25.05 -12.63
N THR A 440 11.88 -25.71 -11.57
CA THR A 440 12.11 -27.17 -11.58
C THR A 440 10.85 -27.95 -11.96
N LEU A 441 9.68 -27.51 -11.47
CA LEU A 441 8.38 -27.98 -11.90
C LEU A 441 7.60 -26.77 -12.47
N VAL A 442 6.95 -26.98 -13.62
CA VAL A 442 6.02 -26.04 -14.21
C VAL A 442 4.77 -26.83 -14.53
N ARG A 443 3.66 -26.61 -13.81
CA ARG A 443 2.47 -27.45 -13.82
C ARG A 443 1.19 -26.65 -13.87
N ASP A 444 0.09 -27.28 -14.24
CA ASP A 444 -1.23 -26.63 -14.33
C ASP A 444 -1.74 -26.20 -12.94
N GLU A 445 -1.51 -27.05 -11.95
CA GLU A 445 -1.92 -26.85 -10.56
C GLU A 445 -0.72 -27.03 -9.66
N GLY A 446 -0.66 -26.27 -8.57
CA GLY A 446 0.42 -26.40 -7.61
C GLY A 446 0.21 -25.57 -6.37
N ALA A 447 1.09 -25.83 -5.40
CA ALA A 447 1.21 -25.02 -4.20
C ALA A 447 2.65 -24.98 -3.73
N SER A 448 3.04 -23.89 -3.10
CA SER A 448 4.32 -23.77 -2.39
C SER A 448 4.12 -23.09 -1.05
N ALA A 449 4.97 -23.45 -0.09
CA ALA A 449 5.02 -22.83 1.23
C ALA A 449 6.47 -22.65 1.68
N SER A 450 6.75 -21.54 2.34
CA SER A 450 8.06 -21.20 2.87
C SER A 450 7.91 -20.58 4.26
N LEU A 451 8.71 -21.06 5.21
CA LEU A 451 8.86 -20.48 6.53
C LEU A 451 10.32 -20.10 6.76
N GLU A 452 10.57 -18.85 7.09
CA GLU A 452 11.91 -18.31 7.30
C GLU A 452 11.99 -17.56 8.62
N HIS A 453 12.97 -17.89 9.45
CA HIS A 453 13.34 -17.15 10.65
C HIS A 453 14.62 -16.36 10.38
N ARG A 454 14.56 -15.05 10.57
CA ARG A 454 15.70 -14.13 10.40
C ARG A 454 16.13 -13.61 11.76
N ARG A 455 17.40 -13.72 12.09
CA ARG A 455 17.99 -13.18 13.30
C ARG A 455 19.14 -12.26 12.96
N ARG A 456 19.16 -11.06 13.53
CA ARG A 456 20.30 -10.15 13.42
C ARG A 456 21.48 -10.75 14.16
N ILE A 457 22.59 -10.94 13.45
CA ILE A 457 23.81 -11.54 13.98
C ILE A 457 24.96 -10.55 14.11
N GLY A 458 24.87 -9.40 13.45
CA GLY A 458 25.94 -8.42 13.51
C GLY A 458 25.65 -7.23 12.60
N ARG A 459 26.68 -6.42 12.42
CA ARG A 459 26.66 -5.22 11.61
C ARG A 459 28.00 -5.06 10.88
N ILE A 460 27.94 -4.85 9.57
CA ILE A 460 29.10 -4.54 8.71
C ILE A 460 28.79 -3.23 8.01
N THR A 461 29.45 -2.16 8.43
CA THR A 461 29.29 -0.82 7.88
C THR A 461 30.26 -0.58 6.74
N VAL A 462 29.82 0.16 5.72
CA VAL A 462 30.65 0.59 4.59
C VAL A 462 30.85 2.10 4.68
N PRO A 463 32.10 2.59 4.81
CA PRO A 463 32.38 4.02 4.83
C PRO A 463 31.78 4.74 3.62
N GLY A 464 31.09 5.86 3.86
CA GLY A 464 30.43 6.64 2.82
C GLY A 464 29.03 6.17 2.40
N LEU A 465 28.67 4.89 2.63
CA LEU A 465 27.34 4.34 2.35
C LEU A 465 26.48 4.20 3.62
N SER A 466 27.06 3.67 4.70
CA SER A 466 26.36 3.43 5.98
C SER A 466 26.30 4.72 6.79
N ARG A 467 25.14 5.40 6.77
CA ARG A 467 24.92 6.68 7.45
C ARG A 467 23.83 6.62 8.51
N ASP A 468 22.88 5.70 8.36
CA ASP A 468 21.78 5.49 9.32
C ASP A 468 22.22 4.46 10.39
N PRO A 469 21.75 4.58 11.66
CA PRO A 469 21.97 3.58 12.69
C PRO A 469 21.56 2.15 12.31
N ALA A 470 20.65 1.96 11.38
CA ALA A 470 20.23 0.64 10.88
C ALA A 470 21.06 0.13 9.69
N ASP A 471 21.96 0.96 9.13
CA ASP A 471 22.78 0.55 7.99
C ASP A 471 23.85 -0.47 8.42
N GLY A 472 24.14 -1.41 7.55
CA GLY A 472 25.13 -2.47 7.77
C GLY A 472 24.59 -3.70 8.51
N GLU A 473 23.32 -3.76 8.88
CA GLU A 473 22.75 -4.92 9.58
C GLU A 473 22.88 -6.20 8.75
N VAL A 474 23.38 -7.26 9.42
CA VAL A 474 23.50 -8.61 8.86
C VAL A 474 22.53 -9.53 9.59
N PHE A 475 21.68 -10.21 8.81
CA PHE A 475 20.73 -11.20 9.31
C PHE A 475 21.12 -12.59 8.82
N LEU A 476 21.18 -13.54 9.75
CA LEU A 476 21.14 -14.97 9.45
C LEU A 476 19.68 -15.37 9.24
N ALA A 477 19.39 -16.02 8.13
CA ALA A 477 18.09 -16.58 7.80
C ALA A 477 18.18 -18.12 7.84
N LEU A 478 17.28 -18.77 8.57
CA LEU A 478 17.07 -20.22 8.52
C LEU A 478 15.69 -20.46 7.90
N PHE A 479 15.58 -21.41 6.99
CA PHE A 479 14.33 -21.63 6.27
C PHE A 479 14.00 -23.11 6.04
N ALA A 480 12.70 -23.35 5.84
CA ALA A 480 12.16 -24.61 5.32
C ALA A 480 11.13 -24.28 4.24
N ASP A 481 11.28 -24.90 3.09
CA ASP A 481 10.45 -24.69 1.92
C ASP A 481 9.88 -26.03 1.45
N ALA A 482 8.62 -26.02 0.96
CA ALA A 482 7.99 -27.17 0.33
C ALA A 482 7.11 -26.71 -0.83
N GLY A 483 6.97 -27.55 -1.83
CA GLY A 483 6.10 -27.29 -2.99
C GLY A 483 5.66 -28.55 -3.68
N VAL A 484 4.52 -28.48 -4.34
CA VAL A 484 3.90 -29.56 -5.09
C VAL A 484 3.33 -29.01 -6.39
N GLY A 485 3.43 -29.78 -7.46
CA GLY A 485 2.81 -29.46 -8.74
C GLY A 485 2.26 -30.71 -9.41
N ARG A 486 1.23 -30.53 -10.23
CA ARG A 486 0.70 -31.60 -11.10
C ARG A 486 0.08 -30.98 -12.35
N ASP A 487 0.16 -31.71 -13.46
CA ASP A 487 -0.67 -31.43 -14.61
C ASP A 487 -2.06 -32.05 -14.42
N ARG A 488 -3.08 -31.47 -15.04
CA ARG A 488 -4.45 -32.03 -15.00
C ARG A 488 -4.48 -33.44 -15.54
N GLY A 489 -4.87 -34.39 -14.67
CA GLY A 489 -4.89 -35.81 -14.98
C GLY A 489 -3.54 -36.51 -14.83
N GLY A 490 -2.50 -35.83 -14.37
CA GLY A 490 -1.18 -36.40 -14.08
C GLY A 490 -0.92 -36.61 -12.59
N ASP A 491 0.22 -37.19 -12.29
CA ASP A 491 0.70 -37.48 -10.94
C ASP A 491 1.20 -36.20 -10.25
N ARG A 492 1.21 -36.23 -8.92
CA ARG A 492 1.77 -35.16 -8.11
C ARG A 492 3.28 -35.33 -7.96
N GLU A 493 3.99 -34.26 -8.24
CA GLU A 493 5.41 -34.14 -7.96
C GLU A 493 5.62 -33.11 -6.87
N TRP A 494 6.52 -33.35 -5.93
CA TRP A 494 6.77 -32.45 -4.84
C TRP A 494 8.26 -32.24 -4.58
N LEU A 495 8.59 -31.05 -4.11
CA LEU A 495 9.91 -30.60 -3.72
C LEU A 495 9.88 -30.16 -2.27
N ALA A 496 10.97 -30.38 -1.56
CA ALA A 496 11.14 -29.83 -0.22
C ALA A 496 12.63 -29.58 0.06
N SER A 497 12.92 -28.54 0.84
CA SER A 497 14.27 -28.17 1.22
C SER A 497 14.31 -27.49 2.58
N VAL A 498 15.49 -27.52 3.19
CA VAL A 498 15.85 -26.70 4.34
C VAL A 498 17.14 -25.97 4.01
N GLY A 499 17.41 -24.87 4.71
CA GLY A 499 18.65 -24.17 4.42
C GLY A 499 18.89 -22.96 5.30
N ALA A 500 19.97 -22.26 4.96
CA ALA A 500 20.38 -21.04 5.63
C ALA A 500 20.76 -19.97 4.60
N GLY A 501 20.74 -18.71 5.03
CA GLY A 501 21.16 -17.59 4.20
C GLY A 501 21.64 -16.42 5.02
N LEU A 502 22.30 -15.51 4.34
CA LEU A 502 22.74 -14.23 4.88
C LEU A 502 22.06 -13.10 4.11
N ARG A 503 21.62 -12.09 4.82
CA ARG A 503 21.08 -10.87 4.24
C ARG A 503 21.78 -9.67 4.84
N TRP A 504 22.27 -8.79 4.00
CA TRP A 504 23.01 -7.60 4.39
C TRP A 504 22.41 -6.38 3.72
N SER A 505 22.23 -5.29 4.48
CA SER A 505 21.81 -3.98 3.98
C SER A 505 22.87 -2.97 4.36
N ALA A 506 23.73 -2.60 3.42
CA ALA A 506 24.89 -1.76 3.68
C ALA A 506 24.57 -0.28 3.91
N GLY A 507 23.35 0.16 3.56
CA GLY A 507 23.00 1.58 3.45
C GLY A 507 23.25 2.13 2.04
N GLY A 508 22.88 3.39 1.80
CA GLY A 508 23.00 4.00 0.47
C GLY A 508 22.24 3.27 -0.64
N GLY A 509 21.30 2.37 -0.27
CA GLY A 509 20.52 1.55 -1.20
C GLY A 509 21.17 0.25 -1.63
N LEU A 510 22.34 -0.11 -1.08
CA LEU A 510 23.04 -1.37 -1.39
C LEU A 510 22.55 -2.50 -0.50
N GLU A 511 22.13 -3.62 -1.10
CA GLU A 511 21.66 -4.84 -0.43
C GLU A 511 22.30 -6.08 -1.06
N ALA A 512 22.65 -7.08 -0.23
CA ALA A 512 23.11 -8.38 -0.69
C ALA A 512 22.39 -9.52 0.04
N GLN A 513 22.17 -10.62 -0.67
CA GLN A 513 21.52 -11.82 -0.16
C GLN A 513 22.24 -13.04 -0.73
N LEU A 514 22.47 -14.04 0.13
CA LEU A 514 23.04 -15.32 -0.24
C LEU A 514 22.27 -16.41 0.50
N TYR A 515 21.76 -17.40 -0.20
CA TYR A 515 21.07 -18.54 0.36
C TYR A 515 21.69 -19.84 -0.12
N LYS A 516 21.74 -20.82 0.77
CA LYS A 516 22.09 -22.21 0.48
C LYS A 516 20.93 -23.09 0.91
N GLY A 517 20.25 -23.72 -0.05
CA GLY A 517 19.23 -24.73 0.17
C GLY A 517 19.78 -26.14 0.02
N LEU A 518 19.30 -27.03 0.87
CA LEU A 518 19.60 -28.47 0.85
C LEU A 518 18.31 -29.21 0.45
N PRO A 519 18.19 -29.68 -0.78
CA PRO A 519 17.02 -30.42 -1.22
C PRO A 519 16.92 -31.76 -0.52
N THR A 520 15.73 -32.15 -0.14
CA THR A 520 15.45 -33.45 0.52
C THR A 520 15.23 -34.59 -0.46
N ARG A 521 15.00 -34.28 -1.75
CA ARG A 521 14.88 -35.25 -2.83
C ARG A 521 16.04 -35.13 -3.81
N HIS A 522 16.34 -36.25 -4.45
CA HIS A 522 17.38 -36.31 -5.47
C HIS A 522 17.09 -35.33 -6.61
N ARG A 523 18.09 -34.57 -6.98
CA ARG A 523 18.05 -33.71 -8.18
C ARG A 523 18.45 -34.53 -9.40
N PRO A 524 17.86 -34.27 -10.56
CA PRO A 524 18.47 -34.70 -11.81
C PRO A 524 19.90 -34.13 -11.87
N PRO A 525 20.89 -34.88 -12.37
CA PRO A 525 22.21 -34.33 -12.60
C PRO A 525 22.09 -33.11 -13.50
N GLY A 526 22.41 -31.95 -12.97
CA GLY A 526 22.43 -30.69 -13.70
C GLY A 526 23.82 -30.35 -14.19
N GLY A 527 23.95 -29.22 -14.87
CA GLY A 527 25.22 -28.64 -15.25
C GLY A 527 25.99 -28.05 -14.04
N ASN A 528 26.89 -27.11 -14.31
CA ASN A 528 27.72 -26.44 -13.27
C ASN A 528 27.10 -25.11 -12.77
N ALA A 529 25.78 -24.95 -12.82
CA ALA A 529 25.09 -23.77 -12.35
C ALA A 529 25.13 -23.67 -10.81
N LEU A 530 25.18 -22.47 -10.27
CA LEU A 530 25.12 -22.28 -8.81
C LEU A 530 23.85 -22.88 -8.21
N GLN A 531 22.74 -22.81 -8.95
CA GLN A 531 21.47 -23.41 -8.58
C GLN A 531 21.56 -24.94 -8.43
N ASP A 532 22.44 -25.62 -9.17
CA ASP A 532 22.69 -27.08 -9.02
C ASP A 532 23.29 -27.41 -7.66
N HIS A 533 24.01 -26.44 -7.10
CA HIS A 533 24.54 -26.51 -5.75
C HIS A 533 23.58 -25.94 -4.71
N GLY A 534 22.35 -25.54 -5.09
CA GLY A 534 21.36 -24.95 -4.20
C GLY A 534 21.70 -23.56 -3.72
N ILE A 535 22.56 -22.85 -4.45
CA ILE A 535 23.01 -21.49 -4.09
C ILE A 535 22.15 -20.48 -4.86
N HIS A 536 21.58 -19.53 -4.12
CA HIS A 536 20.88 -18.38 -4.67
C HIS A 536 21.49 -17.10 -4.11
N CYS A 537 21.82 -16.16 -4.98
CA CYS A 537 22.42 -14.88 -4.59
C CYS A 537 21.81 -13.71 -5.33
N ARG A 538 21.81 -12.56 -4.69
CA ARG A 538 21.40 -11.29 -5.28
C ARG A 538 22.18 -10.15 -4.62
N ILE A 539 22.71 -9.25 -5.45
CA ILE A 539 23.24 -7.96 -5.03
C ILE A 539 22.46 -6.90 -5.79
N ALA A 540 21.97 -5.89 -5.09
CA ALA A 540 21.20 -4.81 -5.69
C ALA A 540 21.59 -3.47 -5.09
N TRP A 541 21.61 -2.46 -5.94
CA TRP A 541 21.76 -1.07 -5.54
C TRP A 541 20.64 -0.24 -6.12
N GLN A 542 20.01 0.61 -5.28
CA GLN A 542 18.96 1.51 -5.69
C GLN A 542 19.24 2.94 -5.25
N ARG A 543 18.87 3.90 -6.09
CA ARG A 543 18.98 5.33 -5.79
C ARG A 543 17.76 6.09 -6.28
N ARG A 544 17.39 7.14 -5.54
CA ARG A 544 16.37 8.12 -5.93
C ARG A 544 17.05 9.44 -6.32
N PHE A 545 16.48 10.13 -7.33
CA PHE A 545 16.98 11.38 -7.88
C PHE A 545 15.88 12.44 -7.94
#